data_1fe445c584e9c47f64b98f48709dd270
#
_entry.id   1fe445c584e9c47f64b98f48709dd270
#
_cell.length_a   1.000
_cell.length_b   1.000
_cell.length_c   1.000
_cell.angle_alpha   90.00
_cell.angle_beta   90.00
_cell.angle_gamma   90.00
#
_symmetry.space_group_name_H-M   'P 1'
#
loop_
_entity.id
_entity.type
_entity.pdbx_description
1 polymer ?
#
loop_
_entity_poly.entity_id
_entity_poly.type
_entity_poly.pdbx_seq_one_letter_code
_entity_poly.pdbx_strand_id
1 'polypeptide(L)'
;MKIGYIRCSSEQQNTARQEVLMQQLGVDEVFIDKLSGKNTDRPQLKKMMSYVRRGDTVIVSEISRFARNTKDLLELIEILTEKEVEFVSKKEAIDTSTPTGKFMLTVFGAVSELERSYILSRQSEGIAIAKSQGKYKGRKPKALPAETDAVINKWKGGQMTAAEAMRKLGISKSTFYRKFG
;
A
#
# COMPACT_ATOMS: atom_id res chain seq x y z
N MET A 1 23.35 -6.42 17.46
CA MET A 1 23.76 -5.05 17.03
C MET A 1 22.58 -4.09 17.15
N LYS A 2 22.85 -2.78 17.32
CA LYS A 2 21.83 -1.74 17.24
C LYS A 2 21.86 -1.10 15.86
N ILE A 3 20.76 -1.12 15.15
CA ILE A 3 20.64 -0.71 13.76
C ILE A 3 19.64 0.43 13.66
N GLY A 4 20.08 1.59 13.18
CA GLY A 4 19.27 2.78 13.04
C GLY A 4 18.63 2.88 11.65
N TYR A 5 17.38 3.32 11.61
CA TYR A 5 16.75 3.72 10.35
C TYR A 5 16.29 5.16 10.40
N ILE A 6 16.71 5.93 9.41
CA ILE A 6 16.38 7.34 9.24
C ILE A 6 15.65 7.55 7.92
N ARG A 7 14.57 8.32 7.96
CA ARG A 7 13.87 8.76 6.75
C ARG A 7 13.60 10.25 6.79
N CYS A 8 13.93 10.95 5.70
CA CYS A 8 13.55 12.35 5.51
C CYS A 8 12.77 12.54 4.19
N SER A 9 11.86 13.52 4.16
CA SER A 9 10.93 13.77 3.06
C SER A 9 11.46 14.71 1.97
N SER A 10 12.64 15.32 2.16
CA SER A 10 13.31 16.14 1.15
C SER A 10 14.83 16.12 1.36
N GLU A 11 15.59 16.39 0.30
CA GLU A 11 17.05 16.55 0.38
C GLU A 11 17.48 17.70 1.31
N GLN A 12 16.59 18.68 1.50
CA GLN A 12 16.82 19.86 2.35
C GLN A 12 16.44 19.63 3.82
N GLN A 13 15.68 18.58 4.16
CA GLN A 13 15.38 18.27 5.55
C GLN A 13 16.63 17.67 6.22
N ASN A 14 17.15 18.42 7.16
CA ASN A 14 18.34 18.06 7.92
C ASN A 14 18.14 16.76 8.70
N THR A 15 18.86 15.71 8.32
CA THR A 15 18.89 14.42 9.03
C THR A 15 19.70 14.52 10.33
N ALA A 16 20.49 15.59 10.52
CA ALA A 16 21.44 15.74 11.62
C ALA A 16 20.82 15.47 13.00
N ARG A 17 19.58 15.93 13.23
CA ARG A 17 18.90 15.67 14.52
C ARG A 17 18.66 14.17 14.76
N GLN A 18 18.29 13.43 13.73
CA GLN A 18 18.10 11.97 13.84
C GLN A 18 19.44 11.25 13.94
N GLU A 19 20.46 11.69 13.22
CA GLU A 19 21.82 11.13 13.27
C GLU A 19 22.45 11.31 14.65
N VAL A 20 22.34 12.51 15.24
CA VAL A 20 22.79 12.75 16.61
C VAL A 20 22.08 11.84 17.61
N LEU A 21 20.75 11.64 17.45
CA LEU A 21 20.01 10.71 18.30
C LEU A 21 20.54 9.27 18.15
N MET A 22 20.82 8.81 16.93
CA MET A 22 21.38 7.46 16.71
C MET A 22 22.76 7.30 17.36
N GLN A 23 23.63 8.32 17.26
CA GLN A 23 24.93 8.32 17.93
C GLN A 23 24.79 8.26 19.46
N GLN A 24 23.87 9.04 20.05
CA GLN A 24 23.61 9.03 21.49
C GLN A 24 23.10 7.68 21.99
N LEU A 25 22.38 6.94 21.15
CA LEU A 25 21.85 5.61 21.46
C LEU A 25 22.87 4.49 21.24
N GLY A 26 24.07 4.81 20.75
CA GLY A 26 25.13 3.86 20.45
C GLY A 26 24.70 2.89 19.34
N VAL A 27 24.12 3.43 18.26
CA VAL A 27 23.75 2.65 17.07
C VAL A 27 25.00 2.29 16.28
N ASP A 28 25.12 1.00 15.92
CA ASP A 28 26.31 0.46 15.24
C ASP A 28 26.29 0.76 13.72
N GLU A 29 25.11 0.67 13.09
CA GLU A 29 24.91 0.87 11.64
C GLU A 29 23.66 1.69 11.38
N VAL A 30 23.69 2.60 10.41
CA VAL A 30 22.54 3.48 10.08
C VAL A 30 22.18 3.40 8.61
N PHE A 31 20.90 3.15 8.32
CA PHE A 31 20.32 3.15 6.98
C PHE A 31 19.50 4.41 6.77
N ILE A 32 19.77 5.18 5.70
CA ILE A 32 19.15 6.49 5.47
C ILE A 32 18.44 6.52 4.12
N ASP A 33 17.10 6.68 4.12
CA ASP A 33 16.30 6.97 2.94
C ASP A 33 15.99 8.47 2.84
N LYS A 34 16.49 9.12 1.78
CA LYS A 34 16.16 10.51 1.43
C LYS A 34 15.16 10.47 0.28
N LEU A 35 13.88 10.73 0.55
CA LEU A 35 12.79 10.57 -0.41
C LEU A 35 12.20 11.92 -0.80
N SER A 36 12.24 12.28 -2.08
CA SER A 36 11.44 13.37 -2.62
C SER A 36 9.97 12.96 -2.74
N GLY A 37 9.03 13.86 -2.47
CA GLY A 37 7.60 13.65 -2.18
C GLY A 37 6.77 12.72 -3.10
N LYS A 38 7.28 12.30 -4.26
CA LYS A 38 6.61 11.34 -5.17
C LYS A 38 7.23 9.93 -5.16
N ASN A 39 8.44 9.78 -4.68
CA ASN A 39 9.11 8.48 -4.66
C ASN A 39 8.71 7.69 -3.40
N THR A 40 8.00 6.59 -3.62
CA THR A 40 7.56 5.69 -2.54
C THR A 40 8.53 4.55 -2.28
N ASP A 41 9.55 4.39 -3.10
CA ASP A 41 10.55 3.34 -2.91
C ASP A 41 11.50 3.68 -1.75
N ARG A 42 11.77 2.71 -0.89
CA ARG A 42 12.63 2.82 0.30
C ARG A 42 13.75 1.79 0.20
N PRO A 43 14.75 2.03 -0.66
CA PRO A 43 15.79 1.03 -0.91
C PRO A 43 16.64 0.73 0.33
N GLN A 44 16.88 1.73 1.18
CA GLN A 44 17.65 1.52 2.40
C GLN A 44 16.85 0.77 3.48
N LEU A 45 15.53 0.99 3.57
CA LEU A 45 14.67 0.16 4.41
C LEU A 45 14.71 -1.30 3.96
N LYS A 46 14.54 -1.56 2.66
CA LYS A 46 14.62 -2.92 2.11
C LYS A 46 15.97 -3.57 2.40
N LYS A 47 17.06 -2.82 2.20
CA LYS A 47 18.41 -3.27 2.50
C LYS A 47 18.58 -3.60 3.99
N MET A 48 18.13 -2.71 4.87
CA MET A 48 18.14 -2.93 6.31
C MET A 48 17.35 -4.18 6.69
N MET A 49 16.11 -4.33 6.20
CA MET A 49 15.27 -5.51 6.47
C MET A 49 15.92 -6.84 6.03
N SER A 50 16.76 -6.81 4.98
CA SER A 50 17.54 -7.97 4.54
C SER A 50 18.83 -8.17 5.35
N TYR A 51 19.37 -7.11 5.93
CA TYR A 51 20.64 -7.08 6.66
C TYR A 51 20.50 -7.59 8.09
N VAL A 52 19.41 -7.22 8.78
CA VAL A 52 19.17 -7.54 10.20
C VAL A 52 19.09 -9.04 10.45
N ARG A 53 19.61 -9.46 11.60
CA ARG A 53 19.74 -10.85 12.03
C ARG A 53 19.19 -11.04 13.45
N ARG A 54 18.95 -12.27 13.83
CA ARG A 54 18.54 -12.66 15.18
C ARG A 54 19.38 -11.95 16.26
N GLY A 55 18.71 -11.36 17.23
CA GLY A 55 19.33 -10.66 18.36
C GLY A 55 19.75 -9.21 18.06
N ASP A 56 19.48 -8.71 16.84
CA ASP A 56 19.64 -7.28 16.52
C ASP A 56 18.45 -6.46 17.05
N THR A 57 18.66 -5.14 17.17
CA THR A 57 17.63 -4.18 17.56
C THR A 57 17.54 -3.07 16.51
N VAL A 58 16.40 -2.92 15.88
CA VAL A 58 16.12 -1.80 14.96
C VAL A 58 15.58 -0.61 15.75
N ILE A 59 16.24 0.55 15.61
CA ILE A 59 15.93 1.76 16.35
C ILE A 59 15.51 2.88 15.38
N VAL A 60 14.40 3.54 15.69
CA VAL A 60 13.90 4.70 14.95
C VAL A 60 13.61 5.87 15.88
N SER A 61 13.66 7.09 15.36
CA SER A 61 13.30 8.30 16.13
C SER A 61 11.80 8.34 16.44
N GLU A 62 10.97 7.99 15.47
CA GLU A 62 9.50 7.93 15.56
C GLU A 62 8.94 6.94 14.52
N ILE A 63 7.77 6.36 14.81
CA ILE A 63 7.08 5.39 13.93
C ILE A 63 6.85 5.95 12.53
N SER A 64 6.52 7.23 12.42
CA SER A 64 6.28 7.89 11.13
C SER A 64 7.48 7.87 10.17
N ARG A 65 8.69 7.63 10.68
CA ARG A 65 9.89 7.43 9.86
C ARG A 65 10.02 6.00 9.35
N PHE A 66 9.57 5.03 10.14
CA PHE A 66 9.65 3.61 9.83
C PHE A 66 8.51 3.15 8.91
N ALA A 67 7.28 3.51 9.24
CA ALA A 67 6.08 3.10 8.54
C ALA A 67 5.29 4.30 7.98
N ARG A 68 4.47 4.06 6.95
CA ARG A 68 3.60 5.06 6.31
C ARG A 68 2.21 5.10 6.94
N ASN A 69 1.77 3.99 7.43
CA ASN A 69 0.49 3.78 8.09
C ASN A 69 0.61 2.60 9.04
N THR A 70 -0.42 2.35 9.82
CA THR A 70 -0.40 1.30 10.85
C THR A 70 -0.28 -0.10 10.24
N LYS A 71 -0.88 -0.35 9.08
CA LYS A 71 -0.73 -1.64 8.39
C LYS A 71 0.72 -1.90 7.98
N ASP A 72 1.37 -0.93 7.34
CA ASP A 72 2.80 -0.99 6.96
C ASP A 72 3.70 -1.21 8.21
N LEU A 73 3.35 -0.58 9.35
CA LEU A 73 4.04 -0.79 10.62
C LEU A 73 3.94 -2.25 11.09
N LEU A 74 2.73 -2.79 11.13
CA LEU A 74 2.50 -4.14 11.64
C LEU A 74 3.17 -5.19 10.76
N GLU A 75 3.09 -5.05 9.43
CA GLU A 75 3.78 -5.93 8.47
C GLU A 75 5.31 -5.90 8.67
N LEU A 76 5.89 -4.72 8.84
CA LEU A 76 7.34 -4.59 9.09
C LEU A 76 7.74 -5.17 10.44
N ILE A 77 6.95 -4.97 11.50
CA ILE A 77 7.21 -5.53 12.82
C ILE A 77 7.07 -7.06 12.82
N GLU A 78 6.08 -7.60 12.11
CA GLU A 78 5.91 -9.06 11.95
C GLU A 78 7.17 -9.69 11.33
N ILE A 79 7.69 -9.11 10.24
CA ILE A 79 8.93 -9.57 9.61
C ILE A 79 10.13 -9.50 10.57
N LEU A 80 10.24 -8.43 11.38
CA LEU A 80 11.30 -8.34 12.39
C LEU A 80 11.14 -9.39 13.47
N THR A 81 9.92 -9.63 13.95
CA THR A 81 9.61 -10.63 14.97
C THR A 81 9.92 -12.06 14.50
N GLU A 82 9.56 -12.39 13.25
CA GLU A 82 9.92 -13.69 12.63
C GLU A 82 11.43 -13.90 12.56
N LYS A 83 12.20 -12.82 12.39
CA LYS A 83 13.67 -12.84 12.41
C LYS A 83 14.27 -12.78 13.82
N GLU A 84 13.45 -12.72 14.85
CA GLU A 84 13.87 -12.51 16.25
C GLU A 84 14.72 -11.23 16.41
N VAL A 85 14.29 -10.15 15.74
CA VAL A 85 14.86 -8.80 15.78
C VAL A 85 13.91 -7.89 16.56
N GLU A 86 14.45 -7.17 17.54
CA GLU A 86 13.67 -6.24 18.35
C GLU A 86 13.51 -4.89 17.66
N PHE A 87 12.42 -4.19 17.97
CA PHE A 87 12.13 -2.86 17.42
C PHE A 87 11.94 -1.84 18.54
N VAL A 88 12.56 -0.67 18.39
CA VAL A 88 12.47 0.43 19.34
C VAL A 88 12.11 1.74 18.63
N SER A 89 10.99 2.38 19.03
CA SER A 89 10.65 3.73 18.66
C SER A 89 10.80 4.67 19.86
N LYS A 90 11.67 5.66 19.73
CA LYS A 90 12.04 6.52 20.88
C LYS A 90 10.95 7.50 21.27
N LYS A 91 10.28 8.11 20.29
CA LYS A 91 9.24 9.13 20.54
C LYS A 91 7.99 8.53 21.17
N GLU A 92 7.56 7.40 20.69
CA GLU A 92 6.36 6.71 21.18
C GLU A 92 6.67 5.78 22.38
N ALA A 93 7.94 5.69 22.79
CA ALA A 93 8.41 4.82 23.87
C ALA A 93 7.99 3.35 23.69
N ILE A 94 7.99 2.87 22.44
CA ILE A 94 7.68 1.47 22.10
C ILE A 94 8.98 0.68 22.04
N ASP A 95 9.01 -0.45 22.73
CA ASP A 95 10.13 -1.38 22.75
C ASP A 95 9.59 -2.81 22.75
N THR A 96 9.78 -3.54 21.65
CA THR A 96 9.23 -4.89 21.48
C THR A 96 9.96 -5.94 22.32
N SER A 97 11.10 -5.62 22.94
CA SER A 97 11.72 -6.49 23.92
C SER A 97 10.90 -6.58 25.22
N THR A 98 10.04 -5.60 25.47
CA THR A 98 9.22 -5.51 26.67
C THR A 98 7.79 -6.03 26.45
N PRO A 99 7.14 -6.63 27.47
CA PRO A 99 5.74 -7.01 27.40
C PRO A 99 4.83 -5.82 27.07
N THR A 100 5.10 -4.64 27.64
CA THR A 100 4.34 -3.40 27.41
C THR A 100 4.44 -2.95 25.95
N GLY A 101 5.64 -3.00 25.34
CA GLY A 101 5.81 -2.63 23.93
C GLY A 101 5.07 -3.58 22.99
N LYS A 102 5.11 -4.90 23.26
CA LYS A 102 4.31 -5.89 22.51
C LYS A 102 2.81 -5.64 22.65
N PHE A 103 2.34 -5.36 23.86
CA PHE A 103 0.93 -4.99 24.09
C PHE A 103 0.52 -3.73 23.32
N MET A 104 1.34 -2.69 23.31
CA MET A 104 1.07 -1.46 22.56
C MET A 104 0.92 -1.73 21.07
N LEU A 105 1.75 -2.57 20.47
CA LEU A 105 1.59 -2.98 19.06
C LEU A 105 0.27 -3.71 18.80
N THR A 106 -0.15 -4.58 19.72
CA THR A 106 -1.46 -5.25 19.64
C THR A 106 -2.61 -4.24 19.65
N VAL A 107 -2.54 -3.22 20.51
CA VAL A 107 -3.51 -2.12 20.54
C VAL A 107 -3.54 -1.35 19.24
N PHE A 108 -2.38 -1.01 18.66
CA PHE A 108 -2.30 -0.35 17.35
C PHE A 108 -2.94 -1.21 16.25
N GLY A 109 -2.72 -2.52 16.27
CA GLY A 109 -3.36 -3.46 15.35
C GLY A 109 -4.88 -3.44 15.46
N ALA A 110 -5.40 -3.54 16.67
CA ALA A 110 -6.84 -3.51 16.95
C ALA A 110 -7.49 -2.18 16.52
N VAL A 111 -6.84 -1.04 16.80
CA VAL A 111 -7.32 0.28 16.38
C VAL A 111 -7.36 0.40 14.86
N SER A 112 -6.33 -0.08 14.16
CA SER A 112 -6.31 -0.10 12.69
C SER A 112 -7.42 -0.92 12.06
N GLU A 113 -7.71 -2.08 12.62
CA GLU A 113 -8.80 -2.93 12.14
C GLU A 113 -10.17 -2.28 12.39
N LEU A 114 -10.34 -1.61 13.53
CA LEU A 114 -11.52 -0.84 13.84
C LEU A 114 -11.73 0.32 12.87
N GLU A 115 -10.69 1.11 12.59
CA GLU A 115 -10.74 2.19 11.61
C GLU A 115 -11.13 1.68 10.22
N ARG A 116 -10.54 0.56 9.81
CA ARG A 116 -10.88 -0.08 8.53
C ARG A 116 -12.35 -0.51 8.48
N SER A 117 -12.86 -1.11 9.55
CA SER A 117 -14.26 -1.53 9.64
C SER A 117 -15.21 -0.34 9.51
N TYR A 118 -14.92 0.79 10.15
CA TYR A 118 -15.70 2.02 10.03
C TYR A 118 -15.67 2.63 8.62
N ILE A 119 -14.53 2.57 7.95
CA ILE A 119 -14.41 3.04 6.56
C ILE A 119 -15.29 2.19 5.64
N LEU A 120 -15.23 0.86 5.77
CA LEU A 120 -16.04 -0.07 4.98
C LEU A 120 -17.55 0.10 5.25
N SER A 121 -17.95 0.29 6.51
CA SER A 121 -19.35 0.55 6.88
C SER A 121 -19.85 1.83 6.21
N ARG A 122 -19.15 2.94 6.38
CA ARG A 122 -19.51 4.22 5.73
C ARG A 122 -19.53 4.13 4.21
N GLN A 123 -18.61 3.38 3.62
CA GLN A 123 -18.60 3.14 2.17
C GLN A 123 -19.83 2.34 1.72
N SER A 124 -20.20 1.29 2.45
CA SER A 124 -21.38 0.47 2.12
C SER A 124 -22.67 1.27 2.22
N GLU A 125 -22.82 2.09 3.26
CA GLU A 125 -23.94 3.01 3.45
C GLU A 125 -24.02 4.05 2.31
N GLY A 126 -22.89 4.66 1.97
CA GLY A 126 -22.81 5.61 0.85
C GLY A 126 -23.20 4.98 -0.50
N ILE A 127 -22.76 3.73 -0.74
CA ILE A 127 -23.15 2.99 -1.95
C ILE A 127 -24.67 2.67 -1.93
N ALA A 128 -25.23 2.28 -0.78
CA ALA A 128 -26.66 2.01 -0.65
C ALA A 128 -27.50 3.25 -0.95
N ILE A 129 -27.12 4.40 -0.39
CA ILE A 129 -27.76 5.69 -0.66
C ILE A 129 -27.62 6.09 -2.14
N ALA A 130 -26.44 5.96 -2.73
CA ALA A 130 -26.22 6.27 -4.14
C ALA A 130 -27.03 5.35 -5.07
N LYS A 131 -27.22 4.08 -4.71
CA LYS A 131 -28.10 3.14 -5.43
C LYS A 131 -29.56 3.55 -5.33
N SER A 132 -30.07 3.88 -4.15
CA SER A 132 -31.46 4.32 -3.96
C SER A 132 -31.78 5.62 -4.72
N GLN A 133 -30.78 6.50 -4.86
CA GLN A 133 -30.91 7.76 -5.64
C GLN A 133 -30.65 7.59 -7.15
N GLY A 134 -30.41 6.35 -7.64
CA GLY A 134 -30.10 6.10 -9.06
C GLY A 134 -28.77 6.67 -9.56
N LYS A 135 -27.93 7.17 -8.64
CA LYS A 135 -26.62 7.76 -8.95
C LYS A 135 -25.54 6.72 -9.22
N TYR A 136 -25.69 5.51 -8.67
CA TYR A 136 -24.73 4.42 -8.82
C TYR A 136 -24.95 3.69 -10.14
N LYS A 137 -24.16 4.03 -11.16
CA LYS A 137 -24.28 3.47 -12.52
C LYS A 137 -23.36 2.29 -12.79
N GLY A 138 -22.63 1.81 -11.80
CA GLY A 138 -21.64 0.74 -11.95
C GLY A 138 -20.42 1.15 -12.79
N ARG A 139 -19.75 0.17 -13.37
CA ARG A 139 -18.62 0.44 -14.27
C ARG A 139 -19.10 1.06 -15.57
N LYS A 140 -18.50 2.18 -15.97
CA LYS A 140 -18.79 2.81 -17.28
C LYS A 140 -18.59 1.79 -18.40
N PRO A 141 -19.55 1.65 -19.33
CA PRO A 141 -19.36 0.81 -20.50
C PRO A 141 -18.11 1.24 -21.28
N LYS A 142 -17.33 0.28 -21.78
CA LYS A 142 -16.21 0.60 -22.67
C LYS A 142 -16.76 1.24 -23.94
N ALA A 143 -16.22 2.40 -24.32
CA ALA A 143 -16.54 3.03 -25.59
C ALA A 143 -16.18 2.07 -26.74
N LEU A 144 -17.08 1.91 -27.66
CA LEU A 144 -16.84 1.11 -28.87
C LEU A 144 -16.16 2.00 -29.93
N PRO A 145 -15.34 1.40 -30.84
CA PRO A 145 -14.74 2.13 -31.95
C PRO A 145 -15.80 2.80 -32.83
N ALA A 146 -15.44 3.93 -33.48
CA ALA A 146 -16.35 4.64 -34.38
C ALA A 146 -16.85 3.79 -35.55
N GLU A 147 -16.09 2.79 -35.95
CA GLU A 147 -16.43 1.84 -37.03
C GLU A 147 -17.38 0.70 -36.61
N THR A 148 -17.91 0.73 -35.38
CA THR A 148 -18.74 -0.36 -34.83
C THR A 148 -19.91 -0.69 -35.74
N ASP A 149 -20.67 0.31 -36.20
CA ASP A 149 -21.85 0.10 -37.01
C ASP A 149 -21.52 -0.54 -38.38
N ALA A 150 -20.41 -0.14 -38.98
CA ALA A 150 -19.93 -0.70 -40.25
C ALA A 150 -19.49 -2.19 -40.05
N VAL A 151 -18.84 -2.52 -38.95
CA VAL A 151 -18.42 -3.89 -38.63
C VAL A 151 -19.64 -4.77 -38.37
N ILE A 152 -20.63 -4.29 -37.61
CA ILE A 152 -21.86 -5.01 -37.31
C ILE A 152 -22.71 -5.26 -38.58
N ASN A 153 -22.84 -4.26 -39.46
CA ASN A 153 -23.55 -4.42 -40.72
C ASN A 153 -22.92 -5.48 -41.61
N LYS A 154 -21.57 -5.51 -41.72
CA LYS A 154 -20.86 -6.56 -42.46
C LYS A 154 -21.08 -7.96 -41.87
N TRP A 155 -21.09 -8.08 -40.57
CA TRP A 155 -21.38 -9.33 -39.88
C TRP A 155 -22.82 -9.79 -40.15
N LYS A 156 -23.81 -8.93 -39.96
CA LYS A 156 -25.22 -9.24 -40.21
C LYS A 156 -25.50 -9.56 -41.70
N GLY A 157 -24.76 -8.93 -42.61
CA GLY A 157 -24.81 -9.18 -44.03
C GLY A 157 -24.03 -10.43 -44.51
N GLY A 158 -23.47 -11.21 -43.58
CA GLY A 158 -22.72 -12.43 -43.92
C GLY A 158 -21.33 -12.23 -44.54
N GLN A 159 -20.87 -10.96 -44.63
CA GLN A 159 -19.58 -10.60 -45.21
C GLN A 159 -18.40 -10.72 -44.21
N MET A 160 -18.70 -11.04 -42.97
CA MET A 160 -17.72 -11.16 -41.88
C MET A 160 -18.20 -12.17 -40.84
N THR A 161 -17.28 -12.95 -40.29
CA THR A 161 -17.62 -13.86 -39.19
C THR A 161 -17.76 -13.12 -37.86
N ALA A 162 -18.53 -13.66 -36.92
CA ALA A 162 -18.65 -13.10 -35.57
C ALA A 162 -17.29 -13.01 -34.87
N ALA A 163 -16.39 -13.98 -35.09
CA ALA A 163 -15.06 -13.99 -34.51
C ALA A 163 -14.18 -12.82 -34.99
N GLU A 164 -14.26 -12.51 -36.28
CA GLU A 164 -13.56 -11.37 -36.88
C GLU A 164 -14.13 -10.03 -36.37
N ALA A 165 -15.47 -9.91 -36.29
CA ALA A 165 -16.14 -8.75 -35.75
C ALA A 165 -15.74 -8.49 -34.30
N MET A 166 -15.75 -9.51 -33.45
CA MET A 166 -15.31 -9.42 -32.04
C MET A 166 -13.85 -8.98 -31.93
N ARG A 167 -12.96 -9.49 -32.78
CA ARG A 167 -11.54 -9.11 -32.80
C ARG A 167 -11.35 -7.65 -33.21
N LYS A 168 -12.04 -7.19 -34.26
CA LYS A 168 -11.98 -5.78 -34.72
C LYS A 168 -12.49 -4.82 -33.65
N LEU A 169 -13.60 -5.15 -32.97
CA LEU A 169 -14.18 -4.31 -31.93
C LEU A 169 -13.47 -4.42 -30.58
N GLY A 170 -12.56 -5.36 -30.40
CA GLY A 170 -11.84 -5.59 -29.16
C GLY A 170 -12.74 -5.93 -27.98
N ILE A 171 -13.81 -6.71 -28.21
CA ILE A 171 -14.80 -7.09 -27.20
C ILE A 171 -14.92 -8.62 -27.09
N SER A 172 -15.30 -9.08 -25.87
CA SER A 172 -15.50 -10.49 -25.61
C SER A 172 -16.79 -11.03 -26.25
N LYS A 173 -16.84 -12.36 -26.44
CA LYS A 173 -18.00 -13.09 -26.98
C LYS A 173 -19.30 -12.75 -26.24
N SER A 174 -19.27 -12.75 -24.91
CA SER A 174 -20.43 -12.43 -24.07
C SER A 174 -20.92 -10.99 -24.27
N THR A 175 -20.00 -10.03 -24.42
CA THR A 175 -20.35 -8.63 -24.67
C THR A 175 -20.91 -8.44 -26.07
N PHE A 176 -20.34 -9.14 -27.07
CA PHE A 176 -20.78 -9.06 -28.46
C PHE A 176 -22.24 -9.49 -28.61
N TYR A 177 -22.57 -10.74 -28.18
CA TYR A 177 -23.92 -11.26 -28.30
C TYR A 177 -24.96 -10.57 -27.41
N ARG A 178 -24.55 -10.07 -26.24
CA ARG A 178 -25.47 -9.26 -25.40
C ARG A 178 -25.86 -7.93 -26.04
N LYS A 179 -24.96 -7.34 -26.88
CA LYS A 179 -25.23 -6.02 -27.50
C LYS A 179 -25.80 -6.09 -28.90
N PHE A 180 -25.47 -7.09 -29.67
CA PHE A 180 -25.73 -7.13 -31.12
C PHE A 180 -26.42 -8.41 -31.61
N GLY A 181 -26.42 -9.51 -30.82
CA GLY A 181 -27.15 -10.74 -31.07
C GLY A 181 -28.53 -10.66 -30.47
#